data_a74748715e1569d767b1ba0222519552
#
_entry.id   a74748715e1569d767b1ba0222519552
#
_cell.length_a   1.000
_cell.length_b   1.000
_cell.length_c   1.000
_cell.angle_alpha   90.00
_cell.angle_beta   90.00
_cell.angle_gamma   90.00
#
_symmetry.space_group_name_H-M   'P 1'
#
loop_
_entity.id
_entity.type
_entity.pdbx_description
1 polymer ?
#
loop_
_entity_poly.entity_id
_entity_poly.type
_entity_poly.pdbx_seq_one_letter_code
_entity_poly.pdbx_strand_id
1 'polypeptide(L)'
;MSEGYKIRSLSEIVNEILSTVRSYYDAEYAYYIEKDRGDIETIYEWCDENIEWQRDRMKLLPEERQPKWMKTEITDTTARDYSVFLPISEDVTAVLAVVGVRRGGCTIDLMRAIVQYIPQAIALQKMQKQQEYLSYHDDLTGLLNRNSLVHYFDTVDEKKLKSIGALSVDINGLKNFNKEFGRDYGDEVVIRVGEVLEEYFHSGEAYRLTGDEYLVLVENTSYQDFTKQVHAVHTKLDNISLGLVSIGYALSLIHI
;
A
#
# COMPACT_ATOMS: atom_id res chain seq x y z
N MET A 1 -22.19 7.94 17.82
CA MET A 1 -20.77 7.96 18.21
C MET A 1 -20.22 6.56 17.92
N SER A 2 -19.70 6.34 16.73
CA SER A 2 -18.97 5.12 16.39
C SER A 2 -17.51 5.40 16.71
N GLU A 3 -16.98 4.80 17.76
CA GLU A 3 -15.54 4.68 17.95
C GLU A 3 -15.02 3.90 16.73
N GLY A 4 -14.47 4.61 15.76
CA GLY A 4 -13.78 4.01 14.64
C GLY A 4 -12.65 3.14 15.20
N TYR A 5 -12.73 1.85 14.98
CA TYR A 5 -11.62 0.92 15.22
C TYR A 5 -10.43 1.43 14.43
N LYS A 6 -9.50 2.09 15.13
CA LYS A 6 -8.25 2.56 14.55
C LYS A 6 -7.44 1.31 14.22
N ILE A 7 -7.41 0.93 12.95
CA ILE A 7 -6.60 -0.21 12.49
C ILE A 7 -5.14 0.15 12.82
N ARG A 8 -4.53 -0.62 13.74
CA ARG A 8 -3.14 -0.43 14.15
C ARG A 8 -2.24 -0.66 12.93
N SER A 9 -1.21 0.16 12.79
CA SER A 9 -0.23 -0.03 11.72
C SER A 9 0.55 -1.34 11.94
N LEU A 10 1.08 -1.92 10.85
CA LEU A 10 1.92 -3.12 10.95
C LEU A 10 3.10 -2.91 11.88
N SER A 11 3.74 -1.74 11.77
CA SER A 11 4.85 -1.36 12.65
C SER A 11 4.45 -1.36 14.12
N GLU A 12 3.25 -0.88 14.46
CA GLU A 12 2.76 -0.88 15.85
C GLU A 12 2.58 -2.30 16.38
N ILE A 13 2.01 -3.22 15.58
CA ILE A 13 1.81 -4.61 15.99
C ILE A 13 3.16 -5.32 16.19
N VAL A 14 4.06 -5.22 15.22
CA VAL A 14 5.38 -5.87 15.31
C VAL A 14 6.19 -5.27 16.44
N ASN A 15 6.16 -3.96 16.64
CA ASN A 15 6.87 -3.29 17.74
C ASN A 15 6.34 -3.71 19.12
N GLU A 16 5.02 -3.89 19.28
CA GLU A 16 4.43 -4.39 20.53
C GLU A 16 4.91 -5.83 20.84
N ILE A 17 4.98 -6.67 19.82
CA ILE A 17 5.53 -8.03 19.94
C ILE A 17 7.00 -7.98 20.32
N LEU A 18 7.82 -7.20 19.63
CA LEU A 18 9.25 -7.08 19.92
C LEU A 18 9.51 -6.48 21.30
N SER A 19 8.73 -5.49 21.72
CA SER A 19 8.78 -4.93 23.06
C SER A 19 8.53 -5.99 24.13
N THR A 20 7.51 -6.83 23.91
CA THR A 20 7.16 -7.93 24.82
C THR A 20 8.28 -8.97 24.87
N VAL A 21 8.80 -9.38 23.72
CA VAL A 21 9.91 -10.34 23.62
C VAL A 21 11.15 -9.79 24.33
N ARG A 22 11.55 -8.56 24.00
CA ARG A 22 12.68 -7.90 24.65
C ARG A 22 12.54 -7.89 26.18
N SER A 23 11.37 -7.49 26.67
CA SER A 23 11.11 -7.41 28.10
C SER A 23 11.15 -8.77 28.81
N TYR A 24 10.63 -9.83 28.15
CA TYR A 24 10.68 -11.19 28.68
C TYR A 24 12.12 -11.68 28.88
N TYR A 25 13.02 -11.41 27.93
CA TYR A 25 14.43 -11.81 27.98
C TYR A 25 15.32 -10.81 28.73
N ASP A 26 14.80 -9.65 29.13
CA ASP A 26 15.58 -8.53 29.64
C ASP A 26 16.77 -8.23 28.73
N ALA A 27 16.47 -8.08 27.45
CA ALA A 27 17.47 -7.90 26.41
C ALA A 27 17.70 -6.42 26.08
N GLU A 28 18.84 -6.11 25.47
CA GLU A 28 19.14 -4.77 24.97
C GLU A 28 18.31 -4.48 23.72
N TYR A 29 18.22 -5.47 22.82
CA TYR A 29 17.49 -5.37 21.57
C TYR A 29 16.61 -6.61 21.31
N ALA A 30 15.53 -6.39 20.57
CA ALA A 30 14.78 -7.44 19.87
C ALA A 30 14.66 -7.05 18.40
N TYR A 31 14.86 -8.02 17.51
CA TYR A 31 14.82 -7.85 16.06
C TYR A 31 13.86 -8.86 15.44
N TYR A 32 13.11 -8.40 14.44
CA TYR A 32 12.48 -9.27 13.45
C TYR A 32 12.96 -8.86 12.06
N ILE A 33 13.48 -9.81 11.30
CA ILE A 33 14.09 -9.59 10.00
C ILE A 33 13.52 -10.60 9.02
N GLU A 34 13.17 -10.15 7.82
CA GLU A 34 12.90 -11.02 6.67
C GLU A 34 14.05 -10.86 5.67
N LYS A 35 14.59 -12.00 5.24
CA LYS A 35 15.64 -12.08 4.24
C LYS A 35 15.13 -12.80 3.01
N ASP A 36 15.34 -12.23 1.83
CA ASP A 36 15.15 -12.87 0.54
C ASP A 36 16.52 -13.22 -0.05
N ARG A 37 16.78 -14.50 -0.29
CA ARG A 37 18.06 -15.03 -0.80
C ARG A 37 19.29 -14.55 -0.04
N GLY A 38 19.12 -14.23 1.23
CA GLY A 38 20.19 -13.74 2.11
C GLY A 38 20.21 -12.22 2.32
N ASP A 39 19.59 -11.45 1.44
CA ASP A 39 19.48 -10.01 1.53
C ASP A 39 18.34 -9.58 2.51
N ILE A 40 18.58 -8.50 3.23
CA ILE A 40 17.61 -7.98 4.20
C ILE A 40 16.54 -7.16 3.47
N GLU A 41 15.34 -7.72 3.35
CA GLU A 41 14.16 -7.02 2.81
C GLU A 41 13.49 -6.13 3.85
N THR A 42 13.23 -6.71 5.01
CA THR A 42 12.50 -6.02 6.10
C THR A 42 13.24 -6.20 7.41
N ILE A 43 13.34 -5.14 8.19
CA ILE A 43 13.88 -5.16 9.54
C ILE A 43 13.02 -4.31 10.47
N TYR A 44 12.59 -4.92 11.57
CA TYR A 44 11.97 -4.27 12.71
C TYR A 44 12.92 -4.41 13.91
N GLU A 45 13.01 -3.35 14.70
CA GLU A 45 13.87 -3.30 15.87
C GLU A 45 13.09 -2.70 17.04
N TRP A 46 13.34 -3.24 18.23
CA TRP A 46 12.94 -2.62 19.49
C TRP A 46 14.10 -2.68 20.46
N CYS A 47 14.45 -1.54 21.05
CA CYS A 47 15.57 -1.44 21.98
C CYS A 47 15.15 -0.83 23.32
N ASP A 48 16.04 -0.90 24.30
CA ASP A 48 15.92 -0.21 25.58
C ASP A 48 15.94 1.31 25.36
N GLU A 49 15.19 2.07 26.17
CA GLU A 49 15.02 3.53 26.03
C GLU A 49 16.35 4.30 26.04
N ASN A 50 17.40 3.74 26.65
CA ASN A 50 18.71 4.35 26.76
C ASN A 50 19.70 3.89 25.68
N ILE A 51 19.27 3.13 24.70
CA ILE A 51 20.13 2.54 23.68
C ILE A 51 19.78 3.11 22.29
N GLU A 52 20.81 3.38 21.48
CA GLU A 52 20.64 3.89 20.14
C GLU A 52 20.13 2.81 19.19
N TRP A 53 19.15 3.18 18.33
CA TRP A 53 18.61 2.34 17.28
C TRP A 53 19.69 1.97 16.25
N GLN A 54 19.79 0.67 15.89
CA GLN A 54 20.81 0.15 14.98
C GLN A 54 20.25 -0.29 13.63
N ARG A 55 18.92 -0.28 13.47
CA ARG A 55 18.20 -0.80 12.29
C ARG A 55 18.80 -0.33 10.96
N ASP A 56 18.99 0.97 10.81
CA ASP A 56 19.43 1.54 9.52
C ASP A 56 20.88 1.16 9.20
N ARG A 57 21.74 1.02 10.23
CA ARG A 57 23.11 0.53 10.07
C ARG A 57 23.14 -0.95 9.70
N MET A 58 22.27 -1.75 10.31
CA MET A 58 22.22 -3.19 10.07
C MET A 58 21.74 -3.51 8.66
N LYS A 59 20.75 -2.77 8.14
CA LYS A 59 20.25 -2.93 6.77
C LYS A 59 21.34 -2.74 5.70
N LEU A 60 22.34 -1.93 5.99
CA LEU A 60 23.45 -1.62 5.08
C LEU A 60 24.67 -2.52 5.25
N LEU A 61 24.65 -3.46 6.20
CA LEU A 61 25.80 -4.36 6.44
C LEU A 61 25.89 -5.42 5.37
N PRO A 62 27.05 -5.54 4.67
CA PRO A 62 27.32 -6.67 3.79
C PRO A 62 27.24 -7.98 4.58
N GLU A 63 26.87 -9.08 3.93
CA GLU A 63 26.62 -10.38 4.56
C GLU A 63 27.80 -10.84 5.44
N GLU A 64 29.03 -10.61 4.99
CA GLU A 64 30.25 -11.00 5.74
C GLU A 64 30.36 -10.30 7.08
N ARG A 65 29.83 -9.07 7.18
CA ARG A 65 29.87 -8.23 8.40
C ARG A 65 28.63 -8.35 9.27
N GLN A 66 27.62 -9.08 8.81
CA GLN A 66 26.42 -9.32 9.62
C GLN A 66 26.77 -10.13 10.88
N PRO A 67 26.17 -9.84 12.04
CA PRO A 67 26.40 -10.57 13.27
C PRO A 67 25.96 -12.05 13.15
N LYS A 68 26.53 -12.89 14.00
CA LYS A 68 26.28 -14.33 13.95
C LYS A 68 24.79 -14.69 14.06
N TRP A 69 24.05 -13.99 14.92
CA TRP A 69 22.62 -14.22 15.12
C TRP A 69 21.75 -13.93 13.88
N MET A 70 22.26 -13.14 12.94
CA MET A 70 21.61 -12.92 11.64
C MET A 70 21.88 -14.00 10.61
N LYS A 71 22.92 -14.82 10.80
CA LYS A 71 23.37 -15.84 9.85
C LYS A 71 23.04 -17.26 10.30
N THR A 72 22.95 -17.47 11.59
CA THR A 72 22.79 -18.80 12.17
C THR A 72 21.90 -18.72 13.40
N GLU A 73 21.02 -19.73 13.55
CA GLU A 73 20.22 -19.88 14.74
C GLU A 73 21.09 -20.05 15.99
N ILE A 74 20.82 -19.29 17.04
CA ILE A 74 21.50 -19.38 18.32
C ILE A 74 20.48 -19.80 19.38
N THR A 75 20.57 -21.04 19.82
CA THR A 75 19.65 -21.66 20.78
C THR A 75 20.29 -21.96 22.14
N ASP A 76 21.59 -21.70 22.27
CA ASP A 76 22.32 -21.87 23.52
C ASP A 76 21.90 -20.80 24.52
N THR A 77 21.15 -21.20 25.55
CA THR A 77 20.63 -20.33 26.60
C THR A 77 21.69 -19.78 27.56
N THR A 78 22.95 -20.15 27.38
CA THR A 78 24.09 -19.54 28.06
C THR A 78 24.69 -18.37 27.29
N ALA A 79 24.32 -18.20 26.02
CA ALA A 79 24.73 -17.07 25.22
C ALA A 79 24.01 -15.79 25.67
N ARG A 80 24.54 -14.63 25.23
CA ARG A 80 23.87 -13.34 25.41
C ARG A 80 22.95 -12.95 24.29
N ASP A 81 23.00 -13.68 23.18
CA ASP A 81 22.20 -13.43 21.98
C ASP A 81 21.51 -14.72 21.62
N TYR A 82 20.18 -14.66 21.39
CA TYR A 82 19.38 -15.77 20.90
C TYR A 82 18.78 -15.41 19.56
N SER A 83 18.67 -16.39 18.67
CA SER A 83 17.96 -16.21 17.41
C SER A 83 17.29 -17.50 16.96
N VAL A 84 16.11 -17.38 16.39
CA VAL A 84 15.36 -18.47 15.76
C VAL A 84 15.05 -18.09 14.31
N PHE A 85 15.08 -19.10 13.44
CA PHE A 85 14.88 -18.95 12.02
C PHE A 85 13.60 -19.69 11.63
N LEU A 86 12.80 -19.06 10.78
CA LEU A 86 11.60 -19.64 10.19
C LEU A 86 11.66 -19.48 8.68
N PRO A 87 11.77 -20.56 7.90
CA PRO A 87 11.59 -20.49 6.45
C PRO A 87 10.11 -20.15 6.15
N ILE A 88 9.88 -19.04 5.43
CA ILE A 88 8.56 -18.58 4.99
C ILE A 88 8.26 -19.15 3.61
N SER A 89 9.26 -19.17 2.71
CA SER A 89 9.21 -19.75 1.38
C SER A 89 10.58 -20.31 1.00
N GLU A 90 10.74 -20.78 -0.24
CA GLU A 90 12.04 -21.26 -0.75
C GLU A 90 13.14 -20.20 -0.67
N ASP A 91 12.81 -18.94 -0.92
CA ASP A 91 13.75 -17.83 -0.97
C ASP A 91 13.73 -16.96 0.31
N VAL A 92 12.62 -16.98 1.08
CA VAL A 92 12.43 -16.05 2.20
C VAL A 92 12.52 -16.74 3.55
N THR A 93 13.37 -16.21 4.42
CA THR A 93 13.54 -16.66 5.81
C THR A 93 13.30 -15.51 6.79
N ALA A 94 12.46 -15.75 7.80
CA ALA A 94 12.30 -14.86 8.93
C ALA A 94 13.31 -15.19 10.03
N VAL A 95 13.84 -14.15 10.68
CA VAL A 95 14.71 -14.27 11.84
C VAL A 95 14.12 -13.44 12.98
N LEU A 96 13.87 -14.06 14.12
CA LEU A 96 13.57 -13.37 15.37
C LEU A 96 14.78 -13.50 16.28
N ALA A 97 15.31 -12.39 16.73
CA ALA A 97 16.48 -12.37 17.59
C ALA A 97 16.30 -11.45 18.81
N VAL A 98 16.92 -11.82 19.91
CA VAL A 98 17.17 -10.97 21.08
C VAL A 98 18.67 -10.88 21.33
N VAL A 99 19.14 -9.68 21.59
CA VAL A 99 20.57 -9.37 21.70
C VAL A 99 20.84 -8.67 23.01
N GLY A 100 21.93 -9.06 23.68
CA GLY A 100 22.31 -8.51 24.97
C GLY A 100 21.40 -8.98 26.11
N VAL A 101 21.03 -10.25 26.15
CA VAL A 101 20.15 -10.86 27.15
C VAL A 101 20.85 -10.82 28.53
N ARG A 102 20.13 -10.32 29.54
CA ARG A 102 20.61 -10.21 30.94
C ARG A 102 19.95 -11.25 31.85
N ARG A 103 18.78 -11.75 31.50
CA ARG A 103 18.05 -12.77 32.28
C ARG A 103 18.54 -14.16 31.95
N GLY A 104 19.10 -14.87 32.94
CA GLY A 104 19.45 -16.28 32.78
C GLY A 104 18.26 -17.22 32.88
N GLY A 105 18.41 -18.43 32.31
CA GLY A 105 17.40 -19.51 32.39
C GLY A 105 16.17 -19.36 31.54
N CYS A 106 16.15 -18.42 30.55
CA CYS A 106 15.09 -18.31 29.58
C CYS A 106 15.20 -19.43 28.55
N THR A 107 14.05 -19.94 28.08
CA THR A 107 13.99 -20.89 26.97
C THR A 107 13.71 -20.16 25.65
N ILE A 108 14.11 -20.75 24.54
CA ILE A 108 13.81 -20.21 23.19
C ILE A 108 12.41 -20.52 22.69
N ASP A 109 11.63 -21.31 23.48
CA ASP A 109 10.31 -21.78 23.06
C ASP A 109 9.34 -20.63 22.77
N LEU A 110 9.43 -19.55 23.57
CA LEU A 110 8.66 -18.35 23.34
C LEU A 110 9.01 -17.71 21.98
N MET A 111 10.29 -17.62 21.63
CA MET A 111 10.70 -17.06 20.35
C MET A 111 10.25 -17.94 19.18
N ARG A 112 10.34 -19.26 19.32
CA ARG A 112 9.85 -20.21 18.32
C ARG A 112 8.34 -20.11 18.11
N ALA A 113 7.59 -19.93 19.18
CA ALA A 113 6.16 -19.70 19.08
C ALA A 113 5.86 -18.36 18.37
N ILE A 114 6.52 -17.30 18.79
CA ILE A 114 6.25 -15.93 18.30
C ILE A 114 6.67 -15.76 16.82
N VAL A 115 7.82 -16.30 16.41
CA VAL A 115 8.32 -16.13 15.04
C VAL A 115 7.34 -16.66 13.99
N GLN A 116 6.49 -17.60 14.34
CA GLN A 116 5.46 -18.14 13.44
C GLN A 116 4.28 -17.19 13.24
N TYR A 117 3.97 -16.35 14.24
CA TYR A 117 2.81 -15.46 14.19
C TYR A 117 3.09 -14.14 13.48
N ILE A 118 4.33 -13.64 13.53
CA ILE A 118 4.66 -12.34 12.91
C ILE A 118 4.42 -12.36 11.39
N PRO A 119 4.90 -13.35 10.60
CA PRO A 119 4.61 -13.41 9.17
C PRO A 119 3.11 -13.48 8.85
N GLN A 120 2.35 -14.20 9.68
CA GLN A 120 0.90 -14.31 9.50
C GLN A 120 0.20 -12.96 9.75
N ALA A 121 0.61 -12.24 10.80
CA ALA A 121 0.09 -10.89 11.07
C ALA A 121 0.44 -9.90 9.94
N ILE A 122 1.65 -9.99 9.39
CA ILE A 122 2.10 -9.21 8.24
C ILE A 122 1.25 -9.52 7.01
N ALA A 123 1.06 -10.81 6.70
CA ALA A 123 0.27 -11.26 5.56
C ALA A 123 -1.19 -10.81 5.68
N LEU A 124 -1.81 -10.99 6.85
CA LEU A 124 -3.19 -10.58 7.11
C LEU A 124 -3.37 -9.08 6.90
N GLN A 125 -2.46 -8.27 7.41
CA GLN A 125 -2.57 -6.82 7.25
C GLN A 125 -2.32 -6.35 5.81
N LYS A 126 -1.39 -6.99 5.09
CA LYS A 126 -1.22 -6.74 3.64
C LYS A 126 -2.51 -7.05 2.89
N MET A 127 -3.17 -8.19 3.21
CA MET A 127 -4.45 -8.55 2.61
C MET A 127 -5.55 -7.55 2.94
N GLN A 128 -5.64 -7.09 4.19
CA GLN A 128 -6.62 -6.07 4.59
C GLN A 128 -6.42 -4.76 3.85
N LYS A 129 -5.18 -4.27 3.75
CA LYS A 129 -4.85 -3.06 2.96
C LYS A 129 -5.17 -3.23 1.48
N GLN A 130 -4.89 -4.40 0.92
CA GLN A 130 -5.23 -4.71 -0.47
C GLN A 130 -6.74 -4.73 -0.68
N GLN A 131 -7.52 -5.34 0.24
CA GLN A 131 -8.98 -5.31 0.19
C GLN A 131 -9.53 -3.87 0.33
N GLU A 132 -8.97 -3.07 1.23
CA GLU A 132 -9.34 -1.67 1.38
C GLU A 132 -9.05 -0.88 0.10
N TYR A 133 -7.85 -1.06 -0.49
CA TYR A 133 -7.50 -0.45 -1.76
C TYR A 133 -8.49 -0.85 -2.87
N LEU A 134 -8.74 -2.14 -3.08
CA LEU A 134 -9.66 -2.65 -4.10
C LEU A 134 -11.13 -2.27 -3.83
N SER A 135 -11.48 -1.96 -2.58
CA SER A 135 -12.82 -1.44 -2.27
C SER A 135 -13.08 -0.05 -2.85
N TYR A 136 -12.02 0.75 -3.04
CA TYR A 136 -12.11 2.13 -3.49
C TYR A 136 -11.43 2.42 -4.83
N HIS A 137 -10.67 1.46 -5.39
CA HIS A 137 -9.97 1.61 -6.67
C HIS A 137 -10.43 0.55 -7.67
N ASP A 138 -10.30 0.88 -8.94
CA ASP A 138 -10.48 -0.05 -10.05
C ASP A 138 -9.18 -0.85 -10.26
N ASP A 139 -9.28 -2.17 -10.31
CA ASP A 139 -8.14 -3.08 -10.35
C ASP A 139 -7.36 -3.03 -11.67
N LEU A 140 -7.99 -2.61 -12.76
CA LEU A 140 -7.36 -2.54 -14.07
C LEU A 140 -6.63 -1.22 -14.31
N THR A 141 -7.24 -0.10 -13.90
CA THR A 141 -6.72 1.25 -14.19
C THR A 141 -6.04 1.92 -13.00
N GLY A 142 -6.27 1.43 -11.78
CA GLY A 142 -5.81 2.08 -10.55
C GLY A 142 -6.60 3.34 -10.16
N LEU A 143 -7.47 3.85 -11.01
CA LEU A 143 -8.34 4.99 -10.72
C LEU A 143 -9.31 4.66 -9.59
N LEU A 144 -9.96 5.69 -9.03
CA LEU A 144 -11.04 5.48 -8.09
C LEU A 144 -12.21 4.74 -8.76
N ASN A 145 -12.87 3.86 -8.03
CA ASN A 145 -14.00 3.12 -8.53
C ASN A 145 -15.35 3.79 -8.18
N ARG A 146 -16.46 3.16 -8.58
CA ARG A 146 -17.80 3.63 -8.28
C ARG A 146 -18.09 3.78 -6.78
N ASN A 147 -17.53 2.92 -5.93
CA ASN A 147 -17.75 3.02 -4.47
C ASN A 147 -17.09 4.29 -3.91
N SER A 148 -15.92 4.66 -4.42
CA SER A 148 -15.27 5.93 -4.08
C SER A 148 -16.13 7.13 -4.47
N LEU A 149 -16.79 7.08 -5.62
CA LEU A 149 -17.70 8.15 -6.04
C LEU A 149 -18.91 8.28 -5.09
N VAL A 150 -19.50 7.15 -4.68
CA VAL A 150 -20.59 7.16 -3.69
C VAL A 150 -20.11 7.75 -2.38
N HIS A 151 -18.94 7.28 -1.91
CA HIS A 151 -18.34 7.81 -0.68
C HIS A 151 -18.03 9.31 -0.75
N TYR A 152 -17.57 9.80 -1.90
CA TYR A 152 -17.37 11.23 -2.14
C TYR A 152 -18.68 12.02 -1.91
N PHE A 153 -19.78 11.60 -2.51
CA PHE A 153 -21.07 12.29 -2.35
C PHE A 153 -21.63 12.20 -0.93
N ASP A 154 -21.32 11.14 -0.18
CA ASP A 154 -21.74 10.98 1.20
C ASP A 154 -20.93 11.86 2.18
N THR A 155 -19.72 12.26 1.80
CA THR A 155 -18.75 12.93 2.69
C THR A 155 -18.39 14.35 2.28
N VAL A 156 -18.66 14.75 1.04
CA VAL A 156 -18.35 16.08 0.54
C VAL A 156 -19.05 17.18 1.35
N ASP A 157 -18.30 18.17 1.78
CA ASP A 157 -18.84 19.34 2.48
C ASP A 157 -19.29 20.40 1.46
N GLU A 158 -20.57 20.36 1.09
CA GLU A 158 -21.16 21.28 0.11
C GLU A 158 -20.90 22.76 0.44
N LYS A 159 -20.74 23.10 1.73
CA LYS A 159 -20.48 24.49 2.16
C LYS A 159 -19.08 24.98 1.79
N LYS A 160 -18.16 24.06 1.50
CA LYS A 160 -16.79 24.40 1.06
C LYS A 160 -16.66 24.44 -0.46
N LEU A 161 -17.65 23.94 -1.18
CA LEU A 161 -17.66 23.94 -2.64
C LEU A 161 -18.12 25.30 -3.18
N LYS A 162 -17.28 25.92 -4.01
CA LYS A 162 -17.63 27.13 -4.78
C LYS A 162 -18.07 26.78 -6.21
N SER A 163 -17.48 25.74 -6.75
CA SER A 163 -17.79 25.18 -8.07
C SER A 163 -17.43 23.72 -8.12
N ILE A 164 -18.05 22.98 -9.03
CA ILE A 164 -17.68 21.62 -9.36
C ILE A 164 -17.73 21.45 -10.89
N GLY A 165 -16.61 21.04 -11.46
CA GLY A 165 -16.49 20.59 -12.85
C GLY A 165 -16.68 19.09 -12.92
N ALA A 166 -17.47 18.61 -13.85
CA ALA A 166 -17.66 17.19 -14.15
C ALA A 166 -17.29 16.91 -15.61
N LEU A 167 -16.42 15.92 -15.82
CA LEU A 167 -16.03 15.43 -17.14
C LEU A 167 -16.41 13.96 -17.23
N SER A 168 -17.28 13.60 -18.17
CA SER A 168 -17.63 12.22 -18.49
C SER A 168 -16.86 11.77 -19.73
N VAL A 169 -16.28 10.59 -19.68
CA VAL A 169 -15.54 9.97 -20.79
C VAL A 169 -16.08 8.56 -21.00
N ASP A 170 -16.38 8.20 -22.25
CA ASP A 170 -16.92 6.89 -22.63
C ASP A 170 -16.10 6.32 -23.80
N ILE A 171 -15.75 5.02 -23.73
CA ILE A 171 -15.04 4.32 -24.81
C ILE A 171 -16.07 3.65 -25.72
N ASN A 172 -16.36 4.28 -26.85
CA ASN A 172 -17.35 3.81 -27.80
C ASN A 172 -17.01 2.43 -28.40
N GLY A 173 -17.91 1.50 -28.23
CA GLY A 173 -17.82 0.22 -28.95
C GLY A 173 -16.72 -0.71 -28.40
N LEU A 174 -16.23 -0.54 -27.18
CA LEU A 174 -15.21 -1.38 -26.54
C LEU A 174 -15.55 -2.88 -26.64
N LYS A 175 -16.83 -3.25 -26.52
CA LYS A 175 -17.27 -4.64 -26.66
C LYS A 175 -17.03 -5.21 -28.05
N ASN A 176 -17.21 -4.40 -29.11
CA ASN A 176 -16.97 -4.83 -30.49
C ASN A 176 -15.48 -4.88 -30.78
N PHE A 177 -14.72 -3.92 -30.25
CA PHE A 177 -13.26 -3.88 -30.30
C PHE A 177 -12.66 -5.13 -29.66
N ASN A 178 -13.13 -5.53 -28.48
CA ASN A 178 -12.70 -6.75 -27.80
C ASN A 178 -12.98 -8.03 -28.58
N LYS A 179 -14.09 -8.07 -29.35
CA LYS A 179 -14.42 -9.21 -30.22
C LYS A 179 -13.50 -9.32 -31.44
N GLU A 180 -13.05 -8.19 -31.97
CA GLU A 180 -12.24 -8.13 -33.17
C GLU A 180 -10.76 -8.31 -32.88
N PHE A 181 -10.23 -7.66 -31.83
CA PHE A 181 -8.80 -7.59 -31.51
C PHE A 181 -8.39 -8.38 -30.27
N GLY A 182 -9.35 -8.92 -29.52
CA GLY A 182 -9.11 -9.61 -28.26
C GLY A 182 -9.24 -8.71 -27.04
N ARG A 183 -9.45 -9.34 -25.88
CA ARG A 183 -9.69 -8.65 -24.61
C ARG A 183 -8.47 -7.87 -24.12
N ASP A 184 -7.28 -8.41 -24.32
CA ASP A 184 -6.04 -7.79 -23.86
C ASP A 184 -5.81 -6.41 -24.50
N TYR A 185 -6.16 -6.28 -25.81
CA TYR A 185 -6.11 -4.99 -26.51
C TYR A 185 -7.14 -3.99 -25.96
N GLY A 186 -8.34 -4.47 -25.63
CA GLY A 186 -9.35 -3.61 -25.02
C GLY A 186 -8.94 -3.14 -23.63
N ASP A 187 -8.35 -4.01 -22.84
CA ASP A 187 -7.82 -3.66 -21.52
C ASP A 187 -6.67 -2.63 -21.65
N GLU A 188 -5.83 -2.73 -22.68
CA GLU A 188 -4.79 -1.72 -22.96
C GLU A 188 -5.40 -0.33 -23.29
N VAL A 189 -6.47 -0.27 -24.09
CA VAL A 189 -7.18 0.98 -24.39
C VAL A 189 -7.77 1.58 -23.12
N VAL A 190 -8.40 0.76 -22.29
CA VAL A 190 -8.97 1.16 -20.99
C VAL A 190 -7.89 1.74 -20.06
N ILE A 191 -6.76 1.06 -19.92
CA ILE A 191 -5.63 1.53 -19.12
C ILE A 191 -5.13 2.88 -19.64
N ARG A 192 -4.93 3.01 -20.95
CA ARG A 192 -4.43 4.23 -21.57
C ARG A 192 -5.34 5.44 -21.35
N VAL A 193 -6.66 5.24 -21.42
CA VAL A 193 -7.63 6.30 -21.09
C VAL A 193 -7.47 6.71 -19.61
N GLY A 194 -7.37 5.72 -18.72
CA GLY A 194 -7.12 5.97 -17.29
C GLY A 194 -5.84 6.77 -17.03
N GLU A 195 -4.72 6.38 -17.65
CA GLU A 195 -3.42 7.08 -17.55
C GLU A 195 -3.52 8.55 -17.98
N VAL A 196 -4.25 8.83 -19.07
CA VAL A 196 -4.45 10.22 -19.52
C VAL A 196 -5.27 11.02 -18.51
N LEU A 197 -6.34 10.44 -17.97
CA LEU A 197 -7.12 11.13 -16.94
C LEU A 197 -6.31 11.41 -15.68
N GLU A 198 -5.48 10.48 -15.24
CA GLU A 198 -4.59 10.65 -14.08
C GLU A 198 -3.49 11.69 -14.35
N GLU A 199 -2.94 11.76 -15.57
CA GLU A 199 -1.92 12.75 -15.97
C GLU A 199 -2.45 14.19 -15.88
N TYR A 200 -3.70 14.44 -16.26
CA TYR A 200 -4.29 15.78 -16.36
C TYR A 200 -5.12 16.18 -15.14
N PHE A 201 -5.57 15.23 -14.34
CA PHE A 201 -6.31 15.47 -13.11
C PHE A 201 -5.59 14.81 -11.94
N HIS A 202 -5.54 15.47 -10.81
CA HIS A 202 -4.84 14.93 -9.63
C HIS A 202 -5.51 13.66 -9.10
N SER A 203 -4.71 12.79 -8.49
CA SER A 203 -5.21 11.56 -7.87
C SER A 203 -6.34 11.88 -6.88
N GLY A 204 -7.45 11.17 -7.03
CA GLY A 204 -8.67 11.40 -6.25
C GLY A 204 -9.78 12.14 -6.99
N GLU A 205 -9.54 12.64 -8.20
CA GLU A 205 -10.53 13.33 -9.04
C GLU A 205 -11.09 12.46 -10.15
N ALA A 206 -10.40 11.38 -10.56
CA ALA A 206 -10.78 10.51 -11.67
C ALA A 206 -11.31 9.16 -11.19
N TYR A 207 -12.47 8.78 -11.72
CA TYR A 207 -13.21 7.56 -11.39
C TYR A 207 -13.46 6.71 -12.63
N ARG A 208 -13.30 5.38 -12.53
CA ARG A 208 -13.85 4.44 -13.49
C ARG A 208 -15.14 3.84 -12.93
N LEU A 209 -16.27 4.08 -13.61
CA LEU A 209 -17.59 3.71 -13.11
C LEU A 209 -18.02 2.32 -13.58
N THR A 210 -17.74 2.01 -14.83
CA THR A 210 -18.00 0.72 -15.48
C THR A 210 -16.84 0.38 -16.41
N GLY A 211 -17.00 -0.66 -17.25
CA GLY A 211 -15.98 -1.13 -18.17
C GLY A 211 -15.41 -0.06 -19.11
N ASP A 212 -16.25 0.83 -19.60
CA ASP A 212 -15.97 1.85 -20.61
C ASP A 212 -16.27 3.29 -20.18
N GLU A 213 -16.87 3.49 -18.99
CA GLU A 213 -17.31 4.80 -18.51
C GLU A 213 -16.39 5.36 -17.41
N TYR A 214 -15.95 6.59 -17.58
CA TYR A 214 -15.17 7.34 -16.61
C TYR A 214 -15.86 8.64 -16.23
N LEU A 215 -15.60 9.12 -15.03
CA LEU A 215 -16.02 10.41 -14.52
C LEU A 215 -14.83 11.10 -13.86
N VAL A 216 -14.67 12.39 -14.13
CA VAL A 216 -13.75 13.24 -13.37
C VAL A 216 -14.55 14.32 -12.67
N LEU A 217 -14.25 14.57 -11.40
CA LEU A 217 -14.84 15.64 -10.59
C LEU A 217 -13.72 16.57 -10.13
N VAL A 218 -13.85 17.86 -10.43
CA VAL A 218 -12.85 18.89 -10.06
C VAL A 218 -13.54 19.97 -9.22
N GLU A 219 -13.14 20.03 -7.95
CA GLU A 219 -13.66 21.01 -7.01
C GLU A 219 -13.01 22.38 -7.17
N ASN A 220 -13.77 23.43 -6.92
CA ASN A 220 -13.30 24.81 -6.79
C ASN A 220 -12.48 25.31 -8.00
N THR A 221 -12.78 24.79 -9.18
CA THR A 221 -12.11 25.18 -10.44
C THR A 221 -12.82 26.34 -11.12
N SER A 222 -12.07 27.15 -11.88
CA SER A 222 -12.65 28.16 -12.75
C SER A 222 -13.13 27.55 -14.07
N TYR A 223 -14.11 28.20 -14.74
CA TYR A 223 -14.55 27.76 -16.06
C TYR A 223 -13.40 27.68 -17.07
N GLN A 224 -12.50 28.68 -17.03
CA GLN A 224 -11.38 28.75 -17.98
C GLN A 224 -10.36 27.64 -17.73
N ASP A 225 -9.99 27.39 -16.48
CA ASP A 225 -9.02 26.34 -16.14
C ASP A 225 -9.58 24.96 -16.43
N PHE A 226 -10.83 24.71 -16.03
CA PHE A 226 -11.50 23.44 -16.28
C PHE A 226 -11.63 23.14 -17.77
N THR A 227 -12.13 24.09 -18.58
CA THR A 227 -12.26 23.90 -20.03
C THR A 227 -10.91 23.73 -20.72
N LYS A 228 -9.86 24.39 -20.25
CA LYS A 228 -8.50 24.19 -20.76
C LYS A 228 -8.00 22.76 -20.50
N GLN A 229 -8.21 22.23 -19.29
CA GLN A 229 -7.88 20.84 -18.97
C GLN A 229 -8.69 19.86 -19.84
N VAL A 230 -10.01 20.06 -19.95
CA VAL A 230 -10.87 19.24 -20.80
C VAL A 230 -10.39 19.20 -22.26
N HIS A 231 -10.05 20.35 -22.84
CA HIS A 231 -9.52 20.40 -24.19
C HIS A 231 -8.17 19.68 -24.36
N ALA A 232 -7.30 19.78 -23.37
CA ALA A 232 -6.01 19.08 -23.39
C ALA A 232 -6.22 17.55 -23.34
N VAL A 233 -7.09 17.07 -22.46
CA VAL A 233 -7.48 15.65 -22.38
C VAL A 233 -8.11 15.17 -23.68
N HIS A 234 -9.07 15.93 -24.26
CA HIS A 234 -9.71 15.57 -25.52
C HIS A 234 -8.68 15.38 -26.62
N THR A 235 -7.77 16.36 -26.79
CA THR A 235 -6.71 16.29 -27.80
C THR A 235 -5.80 15.06 -27.59
N LYS A 236 -5.47 14.75 -26.35
CA LYS A 236 -4.61 13.61 -26.04
C LYS A 236 -5.31 12.29 -26.32
N LEU A 237 -6.58 12.16 -25.91
CA LEU A 237 -7.41 10.96 -26.14
C LEU A 237 -7.71 10.72 -27.61
N ASP A 238 -7.99 11.75 -28.40
CA ASP A 238 -8.17 11.62 -29.85
C ASP A 238 -6.93 11.02 -30.54
N ASN A 239 -5.75 11.39 -30.09
CA ASN A 239 -4.50 10.87 -30.64
C ASN A 239 -4.20 9.41 -30.25
N ILE A 240 -4.74 8.92 -29.12
CA ILE A 240 -4.44 7.59 -28.59
C ILE A 240 -5.52 6.58 -28.96
N SER A 241 -6.80 7.00 -28.93
CA SER A 241 -7.96 6.12 -29.03
C SER A 241 -8.55 5.98 -30.43
N LEU A 242 -7.90 6.55 -31.45
CA LEU A 242 -8.37 6.49 -32.85
C LEU A 242 -9.83 6.96 -33.01
N GLY A 243 -10.30 7.92 -32.22
CA GLY A 243 -11.69 8.41 -32.26
C GLY A 243 -12.71 7.53 -31.54
N LEU A 244 -12.28 6.57 -30.73
CA LEU A 244 -13.17 5.68 -29.96
C LEU A 244 -13.72 6.32 -28.68
N VAL A 245 -13.33 7.55 -28.34
CA VAL A 245 -13.73 8.17 -27.07
C VAL A 245 -14.75 9.29 -27.30
N SER A 246 -15.83 9.27 -26.52
CA SER A 246 -16.79 10.37 -26.41
C SER A 246 -16.59 11.12 -25.10
N ILE A 247 -16.65 12.44 -25.16
CA ILE A 247 -16.43 13.31 -24.00
C ILE A 247 -17.65 14.25 -23.84
N GLY A 248 -18.16 14.33 -22.60
CA GLY A 248 -19.14 15.31 -22.16
C GLY A 248 -18.65 16.02 -20.91
N TYR A 249 -18.88 17.33 -20.79
CA TYR A 249 -18.48 18.04 -19.58
C TYR A 249 -19.48 19.12 -19.17
N ALA A 250 -19.50 19.43 -17.88
CA ALA A 250 -20.30 20.48 -17.31
C ALA A 250 -19.56 21.14 -16.14
N LEU A 251 -19.83 22.42 -15.88
CA LEU A 251 -19.36 23.09 -14.68
C LEU A 251 -20.56 23.78 -14.02
N SER A 252 -20.75 23.49 -12.75
CA SER A 252 -21.76 24.12 -11.90
C SER A 252 -21.09 25.09 -10.93
N LEU A 253 -21.65 26.30 -10.83
CA LEU A 253 -21.29 27.26 -9.78
C LEU A 253 -22.26 27.04 -8.60
N ILE A 254 -21.71 26.76 -7.44
CA ILE A 254 -22.50 26.59 -6.22
C ILE A 254 -22.60 27.95 -5.56
N HIS A 255 -23.76 28.57 -5.70
CA HIS A 255 -24.09 29.80 -4.99
C HIS A 255 -24.58 29.45 -3.59
N ILE A 256 -23.81 29.85 -2.59
CA ILE A 256 -24.22 29.84 -1.18
C ILE A 256 -25.00 31.13 -0.89
#